data_776e653ef228ddeee398efab0a17be67
#
_entry.id   776e653ef228ddeee398efab0a17be67
#
_cell.length_a   1.000
_cell.length_b   1.000
_cell.length_c   1.000
_cell.angle_alpha   90.00
_cell.angle_beta   90.00
_cell.angle_gamma   90.00
#
_symmetry.space_group_name_H-M   'P 1'
#
loop_
_entity.id
_entity.type
_entity.pdbx_description
1 polymer ?
#
loop_
_entity_poly.entity_id
_entity_poly.type
_entity_poly.pdbx_seq_one_letter_code
_entity_poly.pdbx_strand_id
1 'polypeptide(L)'
;GDPHGEFDHILKAIDEFHPNAIIILGDLTPDRSLDEIFKDIGETKVFWIPGNHDTDSDLIYDRIWRSKFATNNLHGKVLDVCGVKVAGLGGVFRGQIWMPPASPCYSSPGVFIKKLGKATTWRGGLPRRHRSTIFSSVYDKLKECKADVLVTHEAPSIHAKGFECLDILADQLGVKYFFHAHQHESKNYGVINGFVARGIGLRGIIDLAGNVIVPAEADLRETANKFQYEKKPKVKKLPASKFRRLYKARRDRQFKGQSSWKSIDKHPGMELRGGFRQAGQDHGPREDKSSN
;
A
#
# COMPACT_ATOMS: atom_id res chain seq x y z
N GLY A 1 -10.24 -8.27 3.01
CA GLY A 1 -8.88 -7.98 2.50
C GLY A 1 -8.50 -8.91 1.35
N ASP A 2 -7.78 -8.39 0.39
CA ASP A 2 -7.04 -9.16 -0.62
C ASP A 2 -7.85 -10.30 -1.28
N PRO A 3 -8.93 -10.02 -2.04
CA PRO A 3 -9.75 -11.08 -2.64
C PRO A 3 -8.98 -11.89 -3.70
N HIS A 4 -7.98 -11.34 -4.37
CA HIS A 4 -7.16 -12.01 -5.39
C HIS A 4 -8.00 -12.81 -6.40
N GLY A 5 -9.01 -12.17 -6.98
CA GLY A 5 -9.88 -12.74 -7.99
C GLY A 5 -11.05 -13.59 -7.46
N GLU A 6 -11.04 -13.92 -6.17
CA GLU A 6 -12.10 -14.69 -5.54
C GLU A 6 -13.11 -13.77 -4.85
N PHE A 7 -14.32 -13.68 -5.38
CA PHE A 7 -15.36 -12.79 -4.87
C PHE A 7 -16.57 -13.51 -4.26
N ASP A 8 -16.66 -14.83 -4.37
CA ASP A 8 -17.81 -15.62 -3.92
C ASP A 8 -18.10 -15.42 -2.42
N HIS A 9 -17.06 -15.32 -1.59
CA HIS A 9 -17.21 -15.07 -0.16
C HIS A 9 -17.79 -13.68 0.13
N ILE A 10 -17.48 -12.67 -0.70
CA ILE A 10 -18.01 -11.32 -0.60
C ILE A 10 -19.48 -11.31 -1.03
N LEU A 11 -19.80 -11.96 -2.16
CA LEU A 11 -21.16 -12.05 -2.68
C LEU A 11 -22.08 -12.78 -1.70
N LYS A 12 -21.62 -13.89 -1.10
CA LYS A 12 -22.35 -14.61 -0.04
C LYS A 12 -22.59 -13.74 1.19
N ALA A 13 -21.57 -12.99 1.63
CA ALA A 13 -21.73 -12.08 2.76
C ALA A 13 -22.71 -10.93 2.46
N ILE A 14 -22.73 -10.41 1.23
CA ILE A 14 -23.72 -9.41 0.81
C ILE A 14 -25.12 -9.99 0.84
N ASP A 15 -25.32 -11.19 0.30
CA ASP A 15 -26.61 -11.87 0.26
C ASP A 15 -27.13 -12.23 1.66
N GLU A 16 -26.24 -12.62 2.58
CA GLU A 16 -26.61 -13.03 3.94
C GLU A 16 -26.87 -11.84 4.87
N PHE A 17 -26.02 -10.80 4.80
CA PHE A 17 -26.01 -9.71 5.80
C PHE A 17 -26.63 -8.40 5.27
N HIS A 18 -26.87 -8.27 3.96
CA HIS A 18 -27.42 -7.07 3.31
C HIS A 18 -26.79 -5.75 3.79
N PRO A 19 -25.45 -5.61 3.76
CA PRO A 19 -24.78 -4.42 4.25
C PRO A 19 -25.10 -3.21 3.37
N ASN A 20 -25.19 -2.01 3.95
CA ASN A 20 -25.35 -0.77 3.19
C ASN A 20 -24.17 -0.50 2.25
N ALA A 21 -22.98 -0.92 2.65
CA ALA A 21 -21.77 -0.79 1.86
C ALA A 21 -20.71 -1.84 2.24
N ILE A 22 -19.83 -2.16 1.27
CA ILE A 22 -18.59 -2.90 1.48
C ILE A 22 -17.42 -2.07 1.01
N ILE A 23 -16.25 -2.27 1.64
CA ILE A 23 -14.97 -1.63 1.26
C ILE A 23 -13.94 -2.73 1.03
N ILE A 24 -13.39 -2.81 -0.18
CA ILE A 24 -12.36 -3.79 -0.55
C ILE A 24 -10.99 -3.14 -0.42
N LEU A 25 -10.09 -3.76 0.37
CA LEU A 25 -8.83 -3.17 0.77
C LEU A 25 -7.65 -3.48 -0.16
N GLY A 26 -7.90 -3.57 -1.47
CA GLY A 26 -6.87 -3.77 -2.48
C GLY A 26 -6.72 -5.22 -2.93
N ASP A 27 -5.84 -5.42 -3.91
CA ASP A 27 -5.53 -6.69 -4.56
C ASP A 27 -6.79 -7.44 -5.04
N LEU A 28 -7.66 -6.68 -5.72
CA LEU A 28 -8.91 -7.19 -6.29
C LEU A 28 -8.62 -8.25 -7.36
N THR A 29 -7.71 -7.96 -8.29
CA THR A 29 -7.26 -8.81 -9.40
C THR A 29 -8.37 -9.63 -10.08
N PRO A 30 -9.49 -9.01 -10.48
CA PRO A 30 -10.68 -9.73 -10.92
C PRO A 30 -10.44 -10.46 -12.25
N ASP A 31 -11.10 -11.62 -12.42
CA ASP A 31 -11.10 -12.43 -13.65
C ASP A 31 -12.09 -11.91 -14.72
N ARG A 32 -13.05 -11.07 -14.31
CA ARG A 32 -14.05 -10.37 -15.14
C ARG A 32 -14.27 -8.95 -14.61
N SER A 33 -15.05 -8.12 -15.29
CA SER A 33 -15.28 -6.74 -14.84
C SER A 33 -15.97 -6.69 -13.47
N LEU A 34 -15.71 -5.64 -12.68
CA LEU A 34 -16.44 -5.46 -11.42
C LEU A 34 -17.94 -5.28 -11.67
N ASP A 35 -18.33 -4.77 -12.84
CA ASP A 35 -19.74 -4.65 -13.22
C ASP A 35 -20.44 -6.01 -13.32
N GLU A 36 -19.73 -7.03 -13.85
CA GLU A 36 -20.23 -8.39 -13.94
C GLU A 36 -20.23 -9.10 -12.58
N ILE A 37 -19.18 -8.89 -11.78
CA ILE A 37 -19.06 -9.49 -10.44
C ILE A 37 -20.19 -9.00 -9.53
N PHE A 38 -20.41 -7.69 -9.49
CA PHE A 38 -21.35 -7.03 -8.59
C PHE A 38 -22.66 -6.63 -9.26
N LYS A 39 -23.13 -7.41 -10.26
CA LYS A 39 -24.38 -7.09 -10.99
C LYS A 39 -25.63 -7.27 -10.13
N ASP A 40 -25.64 -8.26 -9.24
CA ASP A 40 -26.80 -8.72 -8.48
C ASP A 40 -26.65 -8.51 -6.97
N ILE A 41 -26.14 -7.34 -6.54
CA ILE A 41 -25.87 -7.01 -5.13
C ILE A 41 -26.93 -6.11 -4.46
N GLY A 42 -28.08 -5.91 -5.12
CA GLY A 42 -29.14 -5.03 -4.62
C GLY A 42 -28.67 -3.59 -4.38
N GLU A 43 -29.03 -3.03 -3.23
CA GLU A 43 -28.69 -1.64 -2.85
C GLU A 43 -27.30 -1.48 -2.21
N THR A 44 -26.55 -2.58 -2.03
CA THR A 44 -25.22 -2.54 -1.40
C THR A 44 -24.24 -1.73 -2.24
N LYS A 45 -23.63 -0.71 -1.65
CA LYS A 45 -22.62 0.11 -2.31
C LYS A 45 -21.23 -0.54 -2.19
N VAL A 46 -20.47 -0.56 -3.29
CA VAL A 46 -19.12 -1.12 -3.33
C VAL A 46 -18.10 0.01 -3.42
N PHE A 47 -17.22 0.10 -2.41
CA PHE A 47 -16.06 0.97 -2.40
C PHE A 47 -14.79 0.14 -2.40
N TRP A 48 -13.68 0.74 -2.78
CA TRP A 48 -12.41 0.04 -2.86
C TRP A 48 -11.21 0.98 -2.84
N ILE A 49 -10.06 0.42 -2.51
CA ILE A 49 -8.75 1.03 -2.73
C ILE A 49 -7.91 0.08 -3.58
N PRO A 50 -6.96 0.55 -4.40
CA PRO A 50 -6.04 -0.34 -5.11
C PRO A 50 -5.05 -1.01 -4.15
N GLY A 51 -4.70 -2.27 -4.45
CA GLY A 51 -3.53 -2.96 -3.95
C GLY A 51 -2.39 -2.93 -4.98
N ASN A 52 -1.28 -3.64 -4.71
CA ASN A 52 -0.13 -3.65 -5.61
C ASN A 52 -0.36 -4.52 -6.86
N HIS A 53 -1.20 -5.54 -6.79
CA HIS A 53 -1.49 -6.44 -7.90
C HIS A 53 -2.57 -5.95 -8.86
N ASP A 54 -3.35 -4.94 -8.50
CA ASP A 54 -4.41 -4.38 -9.34
C ASP A 54 -3.88 -3.68 -10.61
N THR A 55 -2.57 -3.50 -10.69
CA THR A 55 -1.88 -2.91 -11.84
C THR A 55 -0.91 -3.87 -12.53
N ASP A 56 -1.01 -5.19 -12.32
CA ASP A 56 -0.09 -6.19 -12.89
C ASP A 56 -0.30 -6.42 -14.40
N SER A 57 -1.52 -6.23 -14.90
CA SER A 57 -1.82 -6.31 -16.34
C SER A 57 -2.79 -5.22 -16.79
N ASP A 58 -2.83 -4.96 -18.09
CA ASP A 58 -3.80 -4.02 -18.69
C ASP A 58 -5.24 -4.51 -18.48
N LEU A 59 -5.42 -5.83 -18.54
CA LEU A 59 -6.71 -6.46 -18.40
C LEU A 59 -7.27 -6.30 -16.97
N ILE A 60 -6.45 -6.60 -15.94
CA ILE A 60 -6.83 -6.40 -14.54
C ILE A 60 -7.18 -4.92 -14.30
N TYR A 61 -6.31 -4.01 -14.76
CA TYR A 61 -6.55 -2.58 -14.62
C TYR A 61 -7.88 -2.17 -15.25
N ASP A 62 -8.15 -2.57 -16.50
CA ASP A 62 -9.36 -2.18 -17.21
C ASP A 62 -10.63 -2.74 -16.54
N ARG A 63 -10.59 -3.97 -16.05
CA ARG A 63 -11.72 -4.59 -15.32
C ARG A 63 -12.13 -3.82 -14.06
N ILE A 64 -11.20 -3.11 -13.44
CA ILE A 64 -11.43 -2.31 -12.23
C ILE A 64 -11.75 -0.86 -12.59
N TRP A 65 -10.87 -0.18 -13.32
CA TRP A 65 -10.95 1.28 -13.54
C TRP A 65 -11.90 1.70 -14.66
N ARG A 66 -12.38 0.76 -15.50
CA ARG A 66 -13.44 1.04 -16.49
C ARG A 66 -14.84 0.61 -16.04
N SER A 67 -14.98 0.07 -14.84
CA SER A 67 -16.26 -0.29 -14.26
C SER A 67 -17.04 0.94 -13.75
N LYS A 68 -18.34 0.80 -13.54
CA LYS A 68 -19.16 1.82 -12.85
C LYS A 68 -18.68 2.12 -11.43
N PHE A 69 -17.92 1.22 -10.82
CA PHE A 69 -17.34 1.37 -9.49
C PHE A 69 -16.02 2.17 -9.47
N ALA A 70 -15.51 2.64 -10.62
CA ALA A 70 -14.28 3.43 -10.70
C ALA A 70 -14.35 4.73 -9.89
N THR A 71 -15.53 5.36 -9.80
CA THR A 71 -15.77 6.58 -9.02
C THR A 71 -15.72 6.34 -7.51
N ASN A 72 -15.96 5.10 -7.07
CA ASN A 72 -15.98 4.68 -5.67
C ASN A 72 -14.57 4.28 -5.16
N ASN A 73 -13.54 4.52 -5.96
CA ASN A 73 -12.16 4.40 -5.53
C ASN A 73 -11.84 5.47 -4.47
N LEU A 74 -11.50 5.02 -3.26
CA LEU A 74 -11.19 5.86 -2.12
C LEU A 74 -9.75 6.40 -2.12
N HIS A 75 -8.85 5.88 -2.97
CA HIS A 75 -7.43 6.27 -2.95
C HIS A 75 -7.24 7.79 -3.07
N GLY A 76 -6.62 8.40 -2.07
CA GLY A 76 -6.35 9.84 -1.98
C GLY A 76 -7.59 10.71 -1.77
N LYS A 77 -8.68 10.15 -1.23
CA LYS A 77 -9.94 10.84 -1.00
C LYS A 77 -10.52 10.52 0.38
N VAL A 78 -11.40 11.39 0.83
CA VAL A 78 -12.35 11.12 1.91
C VAL A 78 -13.74 11.14 1.29
N LEU A 79 -14.47 10.02 1.38
CA LEU A 79 -15.84 9.90 0.89
C LEU A 79 -16.79 9.58 2.05
N ASP A 80 -18.04 10.00 1.90
CA ASP A 80 -19.13 9.52 2.75
C ASP A 80 -19.56 8.12 2.31
N VAL A 81 -19.41 7.18 3.20
CA VAL A 81 -19.82 5.79 3.03
C VAL A 81 -20.97 5.53 3.98
N CYS A 82 -22.20 5.78 3.52
CA CYS A 82 -23.44 5.58 4.30
C CYS A 82 -23.40 6.29 5.67
N GLY A 83 -22.98 7.56 5.70
CA GLY A 83 -22.92 8.40 6.90
C GLY A 83 -21.60 8.31 7.68
N VAL A 84 -20.62 7.51 7.22
CA VAL A 84 -19.29 7.40 7.80
C VAL A 84 -18.26 8.04 6.85
N LYS A 85 -17.45 8.96 7.34
CA LYS A 85 -16.36 9.56 6.55
C LYS A 85 -15.16 8.61 6.50
N VAL A 86 -14.90 8.04 5.32
CA VAL A 86 -13.81 7.08 5.11
C VAL A 86 -12.71 7.72 4.26
N ALA A 87 -11.51 7.79 4.82
CA ALA A 87 -10.29 8.14 4.11
C ALA A 87 -9.64 6.89 3.54
N GLY A 88 -9.21 6.92 2.26
CA GLY A 88 -8.54 5.80 1.63
C GLY A 88 -7.13 6.14 1.15
N LEU A 89 -6.14 5.29 1.46
CA LEU A 89 -4.80 5.36 0.91
C LEU A 89 -4.38 3.98 0.39
N GLY A 90 -4.83 3.66 -0.82
CA GLY A 90 -4.49 2.40 -1.48
C GLY A 90 -3.15 2.42 -2.18
N GLY A 91 -2.72 1.25 -2.66
CA GLY A 91 -1.42 1.03 -3.25
C GLY A 91 -0.33 0.79 -2.22
N VAL A 92 0.92 0.77 -2.69
CA VAL A 92 2.09 0.47 -1.85
C VAL A 92 3.18 1.53 -2.01
N PHE A 93 4.03 1.65 -0.99
CA PHE A 93 5.28 2.42 -1.11
C PHE A 93 6.26 1.69 -2.01
N ARG A 94 6.93 2.43 -2.90
CA ARG A 94 7.98 1.90 -3.79
C ARG A 94 9.19 2.83 -3.77
N GLY A 95 10.37 2.29 -3.48
CA GLY A 95 11.62 3.06 -3.32
C GLY A 95 11.97 3.95 -4.50
N GLN A 96 11.53 3.61 -5.73
CA GLN A 96 11.71 4.47 -6.89
C GLN A 96 10.94 5.80 -6.77
N ILE A 97 9.83 5.82 -6.05
CA ILE A 97 8.95 7.00 -5.89
C ILE A 97 9.09 7.56 -4.48
N TRP A 98 8.74 6.75 -3.49
CA TRP A 98 8.80 7.10 -2.08
C TRP A 98 8.82 5.84 -1.22
N MET A 99 9.77 5.77 -0.28
CA MET A 99 9.88 4.71 0.73
C MET A 99 10.11 5.37 2.09
N PRO A 100 9.06 5.60 2.90
CA PRO A 100 9.22 6.15 4.24
C PRO A 100 10.17 5.31 5.12
N PRO A 101 10.96 5.91 6.02
CA PRO A 101 10.97 7.33 6.40
C PRO A 101 11.80 8.25 5.50
N ALA A 102 12.41 7.73 4.42
CA ALA A 102 13.19 8.55 3.50
C ALA A 102 12.31 9.59 2.77
N SER A 103 12.92 10.71 2.38
CA SER A 103 12.26 11.71 1.56
C SER A 103 11.84 11.13 0.20
N PRO A 104 10.71 11.58 -0.38
CA PRO A 104 10.26 11.10 -1.68
C PRO A 104 11.23 11.49 -2.80
N CYS A 105 11.58 10.53 -3.67
CA CYS A 105 12.33 10.80 -4.90
C CYS A 105 11.49 11.64 -5.88
N TYR A 106 10.18 11.39 -5.90
CA TYR A 106 9.20 12.14 -6.71
C TYR A 106 7.94 12.38 -5.88
N SER A 107 7.66 13.65 -5.61
CA SER A 107 6.52 14.02 -4.76
C SER A 107 5.16 13.74 -5.40
N SER A 108 5.04 13.84 -6.72
CA SER A 108 3.76 13.68 -7.41
C SER A 108 3.88 12.93 -8.73
N PRO A 109 2.75 12.33 -9.22
CA PRO A 109 2.67 11.72 -10.55
C PRO A 109 3.17 12.65 -11.65
N GLY A 110 2.78 13.93 -11.61
CA GLY A 110 3.18 14.91 -12.63
C GLY A 110 4.68 15.17 -12.66
N VAL A 111 5.33 15.24 -11.47
CA VAL A 111 6.80 15.40 -11.38
C VAL A 111 7.51 14.16 -11.94
N PHE A 112 7.01 12.97 -11.62
CA PHE A 112 7.58 11.73 -12.12
C PHE A 112 7.44 11.59 -13.63
N ILE A 113 6.24 11.83 -14.20
CA ILE A 113 5.97 11.75 -15.64
C ILE A 113 6.90 12.70 -16.43
N LYS A 114 7.15 13.92 -15.93
CA LYS A 114 8.06 14.88 -16.58
C LYS A 114 9.50 14.37 -16.68
N LYS A 115 9.92 13.44 -15.82
CA LYS A 115 11.27 12.81 -15.83
C LYS A 115 11.33 11.55 -16.69
N LEU A 116 10.17 10.99 -17.06
CA LEU A 116 10.11 9.80 -17.89
C LEU A 116 10.29 10.15 -19.38
N GLY A 117 10.98 9.29 -20.11
CA GLY A 117 10.94 9.32 -21.56
C GLY A 117 9.56 8.85 -22.08
N LYS A 118 9.14 9.34 -23.27
CA LYS A 118 7.84 8.97 -23.86
C LYS A 118 7.62 7.45 -23.97
N ALA A 119 8.68 6.68 -24.24
CA ALA A 119 8.63 5.21 -24.36
C ALA A 119 8.31 4.49 -23.05
N THR A 120 8.48 5.15 -21.89
CA THR A 120 8.23 4.55 -20.58
C THR A 120 6.88 4.91 -19.97
N THR A 121 6.11 5.78 -20.65
CA THR A 121 4.74 6.12 -20.23
C THR A 121 3.76 5.02 -20.67
N TRP A 122 2.67 4.87 -19.94
CA TRP A 122 1.57 3.97 -20.27
C TRP A 122 0.30 4.77 -20.50
N ARG A 123 -0.32 4.61 -21.68
CA ARG A 123 -1.53 5.35 -22.11
C ARG A 123 -1.38 6.87 -21.90
N GLY A 124 -0.19 7.40 -22.23
CA GLY A 124 0.11 8.83 -22.13
C GLY A 124 0.31 9.38 -20.71
N GLY A 125 0.41 8.51 -19.71
CA GLY A 125 0.53 8.92 -18.31
C GLY A 125 1.53 8.10 -17.53
N LEU A 126 1.24 7.90 -16.22
CA LEU A 126 2.05 7.07 -15.35
C LEU A 126 2.24 5.67 -15.93
N PRO A 127 3.45 5.08 -15.83
CA PRO A 127 3.62 3.65 -16.05
C PRO A 127 2.60 2.87 -15.22
N ARG A 128 2.01 1.81 -15.79
CA ARG A 128 0.91 1.06 -15.15
C ARG A 128 1.20 0.69 -13.70
N ARG A 129 2.40 0.15 -13.42
CA ARG A 129 2.85 -0.20 -12.06
C ARG A 129 2.71 0.93 -11.05
N HIS A 130 2.94 2.19 -11.48
CA HIS A 130 2.91 3.34 -10.58
C HIS A 130 1.50 3.92 -10.36
N ARG A 131 0.47 3.33 -10.96
CA ARG A 131 -0.93 3.68 -10.68
C ARG A 131 -1.44 3.08 -9.36
N SER A 132 -0.69 2.13 -8.80
CA SER A 132 -0.86 1.62 -7.43
C SER A 132 0.35 1.95 -6.55
N THR A 133 1.01 3.09 -6.76
CA THR A 133 2.10 3.58 -5.93
C THR A 133 1.65 4.80 -5.16
N ILE A 134 1.94 4.83 -3.87
CA ILE A 134 1.68 5.97 -3.00
C ILE A 134 2.70 7.08 -3.31
N PHE A 135 2.18 8.25 -3.74
CA PHE A 135 2.96 9.48 -3.88
C PHE A 135 2.76 10.36 -2.65
N SER A 136 3.81 11.07 -2.22
CA SER A 136 3.70 11.93 -1.02
C SER A 136 2.67 13.04 -1.19
N SER A 137 2.46 13.56 -2.40
CA SER A 137 1.42 14.57 -2.66
C SER A 137 -0.01 14.06 -2.40
N VAL A 138 -0.26 12.76 -2.56
CA VAL A 138 -1.56 12.14 -2.25
C VAL A 138 -1.72 12.01 -0.74
N TYR A 139 -0.69 11.54 -0.08
CA TYR A 139 -0.60 11.44 1.37
C TYR A 139 -0.75 12.81 2.05
N ASP A 140 -0.03 13.82 1.56
CA ASP A 140 -0.04 15.18 2.14
C ASP A 140 -1.43 15.82 2.03
N LYS A 141 -2.14 15.62 0.91
CA LYS A 141 -3.53 16.08 0.76
C LYS A 141 -4.49 15.42 1.74
N LEU A 142 -4.32 14.12 2.01
CA LEU A 142 -5.16 13.43 2.97
C LEU A 142 -4.95 13.96 4.39
N LYS A 143 -3.74 14.34 4.77
CA LYS A 143 -3.44 14.91 6.09
C LYS A 143 -4.22 16.19 6.40
N GLU A 144 -4.64 16.93 5.38
CA GLU A 144 -5.45 18.15 5.52
C GLU A 144 -6.94 17.87 5.76
N CYS A 145 -7.34 16.60 5.67
CA CYS A 145 -8.74 16.17 5.81
C CYS A 145 -9.05 15.69 7.22
N LYS A 146 -10.34 15.40 7.47
CA LYS A 146 -10.85 14.70 8.66
C LYS A 146 -11.69 13.52 8.23
N ALA A 147 -11.58 12.41 8.96
CA ALA A 147 -12.32 11.19 8.68
C ALA A 147 -12.62 10.42 9.98
N ASP A 148 -13.59 9.49 9.93
CA ASP A 148 -13.92 8.59 11.03
C ASP A 148 -13.11 7.28 10.93
N VAL A 149 -12.80 6.87 9.68
CA VAL A 149 -12.13 5.62 9.35
C VAL A 149 -11.02 5.89 8.35
N LEU A 150 -9.86 5.27 8.54
CA LEU A 150 -8.79 5.15 7.55
C LEU A 150 -8.72 3.72 7.02
N VAL A 151 -8.73 3.57 5.70
CA VAL A 151 -8.46 2.29 5.05
C VAL A 151 -7.20 2.41 4.19
N THR A 152 -6.27 1.47 4.36
CA THR A 152 -5.02 1.43 3.59
C THR A 152 -4.77 0.02 3.07
N HIS A 153 -3.94 -0.10 2.04
CA HIS A 153 -3.42 -1.42 1.67
C HIS A 153 -2.20 -1.78 2.52
N GLU A 154 -1.27 -0.85 2.73
CA GLU A 154 -0.11 -1.00 3.62
C GLU A 154 -0.48 -0.94 5.11
N ALA A 155 0.33 -1.58 5.95
CA ALA A 155 0.12 -1.69 7.39
C ALA A 155 0.69 -0.50 8.19
N PRO A 156 0.10 -0.16 9.37
CA PRO A 156 0.67 0.79 10.35
C PRO A 156 1.95 0.24 11.01
N SER A 157 2.71 1.12 11.69
CA SER A 157 4.04 0.81 12.24
C SER A 157 4.07 -0.36 13.22
N ILE A 158 2.97 -0.65 13.93
CA ILE A 158 2.86 -1.79 14.85
C ILE A 158 3.05 -3.14 14.15
N HIS A 159 2.80 -3.21 12.85
CA HIS A 159 3.10 -4.39 12.05
C HIS A 159 4.59 -4.40 11.69
N ALA A 160 5.25 -5.57 11.73
CA ALA A 160 6.69 -5.70 11.46
C ALA A 160 7.16 -5.18 10.09
N LYS A 161 6.24 -5.06 9.12
CA LYS A 161 6.46 -4.49 7.79
C LYS A 161 5.68 -3.18 7.58
N GLY A 162 5.23 -2.55 8.66
CA GLY A 162 4.39 -1.36 8.60
C GLY A 162 5.17 -0.06 8.53
N PHE A 163 4.44 1.05 8.42
CA PHE A 163 4.99 2.38 8.18
C PHE A 163 4.45 3.40 9.19
N GLU A 164 5.35 4.06 9.93
CA GLU A 164 5.02 5.09 10.91
C GLU A 164 4.26 6.28 10.29
N CYS A 165 4.53 6.61 9.03
CA CYS A 165 3.79 7.67 8.35
C CYS A 165 2.27 7.38 8.26
N LEU A 166 1.85 6.11 8.31
CA LEU A 166 0.43 5.76 8.32
C LEU A 166 -0.21 6.00 9.69
N ASP A 167 0.55 5.82 10.78
CA ASP A 167 0.10 6.18 12.13
C ASP A 167 -0.09 7.70 12.24
N ILE A 168 0.88 8.47 11.71
CA ILE A 168 0.81 9.93 11.64
C ILE A 168 -0.40 10.39 10.80
N LEU A 169 -0.68 9.72 9.68
CA LEU A 169 -1.85 10.02 8.86
C LEU A 169 -3.15 9.77 9.63
N ALA A 170 -3.26 8.63 10.32
CA ALA A 170 -4.42 8.26 11.12
C ALA A 170 -4.69 9.28 12.23
N ASP A 171 -3.64 9.71 12.94
CA ASP A 171 -3.73 10.75 13.98
C ASP A 171 -4.19 12.09 13.39
N GLN A 172 -3.60 12.53 12.28
CA GLN A 172 -3.96 13.82 11.65
C GLN A 172 -5.37 13.84 11.07
N LEU A 173 -5.84 12.72 10.51
CA LEU A 173 -7.24 12.56 10.10
C LEU A 173 -8.19 12.57 11.30
N GLY A 174 -7.72 12.20 12.49
CA GLY A 174 -8.51 12.06 13.71
C GLY A 174 -9.42 10.84 13.68
N VAL A 175 -8.99 9.74 13.03
CA VAL A 175 -9.82 8.55 12.85
C VAL A 175 -9.99 7.76 14.14
N LYS A 176 -11.13 7.06 14.25
CA LYS A 176 -11.41 6.11 15.33
C LYS A 176 -10.97 4.69 14.97
N TYR A 177 -10.99 4.37 13.68
CA TYR A 177 -10.68 3.03 13.17
C TYR A 177 -9.70 3.10 12.01
N PHE A 178 -8.75 2.16 12.00
CA PHE A 178 -7.77 2.00 10.95
C PHE A 178 -7.74 0.53 10.49
N PHE A 179 -8.10 0.28 9.24
CA PHE A 179 -8.08 -1.04 8.64
C PHE A 179 -7.06 -1.13 7.51
N HIS A 180 -6.30 -2.23 7.47
CA HIS A 180 -5.34 -2.48 6.39
C HIS A 180 -5.40 -3.94 5.92
N ALA A 181 -4.79 -4.21 4.75
CA ALA A 181 -4.67 -5.54 4.15
C ALA A 181 -3.21 -5.88 3.80
N HIS A 182 -2.92 -6.41 2.60
CA HIS A 182 -1.60 -6.66 2.01
C HIS A 182 -0.75 -7.74 2.69
N GLN A 183 -0.79 -7.87 4.01
CA GLN A 183 0.05 -8.83 4.72
C GLN A 183 -0.58 -10.23 4.82
N HIS A 184 -1.83 -10.37 4.35
CA HIS A 184 -2.63 -11.60 4.38
C HIS A 184 -2.82 -12.19 5.79
N GLU A 185 -2.58 -11.39 6.84
CA GLU A 185 -2.69 -11.79 8.24
C GLU A 185 -3.84 -11.05 8.92
N SER A 186 -4.72 -11.79 9.61
CA SER A 186 -5.70 -11.17 10.51
C SER A 186 -5.01 -10.75 11.80
N LYS A 187 -5.06 -9.46 12.11
CA LYS A 187 -4.44 -8.89 13.30
C LYS A 187 -5.38 -7.92 14.01
N ASN A 188 -5.58 -8.13 15.29
CA ASN A 188 -6.19 -7.14 16.17
C ASN A 188 -5.08 -6.49 16.99
N TYR A 189 -4.72 -5.27 16.66
CA TYR A 189 -3.67 -4.52 17.37
C TYR A 189 -4.21 -3.78 18.59
N GLY A 190 -5.53 -3.76 18.78
CA GLY A 190 -6.17 -2.97 19.85
C GLY A 190 -6.15 -1.48 19.55
N VAL A 191 -6.04 -0.69 20.62
CA VAL A 191 -5.98 0.78 20.53
C VAL A 191 -4.53 1.23 20.41
N ILE A 192 -4.20 1.98 19.37
CA ILE A 192 -2.89 2.55 19.10
C ILE A 192 -3.07 4.05 18.92
N ASN A 193 -2.34 4.88 19.68
CA ASN A 193 -2.38 6.35 19.53
C ASN A 193 -3.81 6.93 19.46
N GLY A 194 -4.79 6.28 20.14
CA GLY A 194 -6.18 6.74 20.20
C GLY A 194 -7.11 6.18 19.14
N PHE A 195 -6.66 5.39 18.18
CA PHE A 195 -7.49 4.68 17.21
C PHE A 195 -7.37 3.16 17.33
N VAL A 196 -8.41 2.43 16.92
CA VAL A 196 -8.40 0.95 16.87
C VAL A 196 -7.84 0.52 15.53
N ALA A 197 -6.74 -0.25 15.53
CA ALA A 197 -6.12 -0.75 14.31
C ALA A 197 -6.37 -2.26 14.12
N ARG A 198 -6.63 -2.66 12.85
CA ARG A 198 -6.86 -4.05 12.46
C ARG A 198 -6.28 -4.37 11.09
N GLY A 199 -5.57 -5.48 11.00
CA GLY A 199 -5.20 -6.13 9.75
C GLY A 199 -6.27 -7.12 9.33
N ILE A 200 -6.69 -7.06 8.06
CA ILE A 200 -7.66 -7.98 7.45
C ILE A 200 -6.87 -9.00 6.63
N GLY A 201 -6.94 -10.25 7.04
CA GLY A 201 -6.25 -11.33 6.35
C GLY A 201 -6.85 -11.66 4.98
N LEU A 202 -6.16 -12.55 4.26
CA LEU A 202 -6.52 -12.99 2.91
C LEU A 202 -7.97 -13.47 2.88
N ARG A 203 -8.82 -12.78 2.07
CA ARG A 203 -10.25 -13.06 1.87
C ARG A 203 -11.09 -12.93 3.14
N GLY A 204 -10.54 -12.36 4.21
CA GLY A 204 -11.28 -12.08 5.43
C GLY A 204 -12.27 -10.92 5.26
N ILE A 205 -13.41 -10.98 5.97
CA ILE A 205 -14.39 -9.91 6.06
C ILE A 205 -14.69 -9.65 7.54
N ILE A 206 -14.64 -8.38 7.93
CA ILE A 206 -15.06 -7.93 9.26
C ILE A 206 -16.03 -6.75 9.11
N ASP A 207 -16.82 -6.50 10.13
CA ASP A 207 -17.59 -5.27 10.25
C ASP A 207 -16.75 -4.11 10.85
N LEU A 208 -17.34 -2.91 10.93
CA LEU A 208 -16.67 -1.74 11.51
C LEU A 208 -16.36 -1.90 13.01
N ALA A 209 -17.12 -2.70 13.74
CA ALA A 209 -16.85 -3.01 15.14
C ALA A 209 -15.70 -4.03 15.29
N GLY A 210 -15.33 -4.70 14.19
CA GLY A 210 -14.29 -5.70 14.13
C GLY A 210 -14.78 -7.11 14.41
N ASN A 211 -16.08 -7.36 14.32
CA ASN A 211 -16.62 -8.72 14.35
C ASN A 211 -16.25 -9.42 13.04
N VAL A 212 -15.79 -10.66 13.15
CA VAL A 212 -15.43 -11.48 11.99
C VAL A 212 -16.71 -12.00 11.33
N ILE A 213 -16.98 -11.58 10.11
CA ILE A 213 -18.08 -12.05 9.26
C ILE A 213 -17.63 -13.27 8.47
N VAL A 214 -16.45 -13.19 7.82
CA VAL A 214 -15.81 -14.31 7.14
C VAL A 214 -14.38 -14.42 7.65
N PRO A 215 -13.98 -15.56 8.24
CA PRO A 215 -12.59 -15.79 8.65
C PRO A 215 -11.64 -15.75 7.46
N ALA A 216 -10.44 -15.19 7.65
CA ALA A 216 -9.42 -15.24 6.62
C ALA A 216 -8.87 -16.67 6.40
N GLU A 217 -8.36 -16.96 5.20
CA GLU A 217 -7.85 -18.31 4.88
C GLU A 217 -6.71 -18.77 5.79
N ALA A 218 -5.82 -17.87 6.22
CA ALA A 218 -4.75 -18.19 7.14
C ALA A 218 -5.28 -18.64 8.50
N ASP A 219 -6.34 -17.97 9.00
CA ASP A 219 -6.96 -18.29 10.28
C ASP A 219 -7.63 -19.68 10.24
N LEU A 220 -8.25 -20.03 9.12
CA LEU A 220 -8.82 -21.35 8.89
C LEU A 220 -7.75 -22.44 8.86
N ARG A 221 -6.59 -22.19 8.23
CA ARG A 221 -5.45 -23.12 8.18
C ARG A 221 -4.81 -23.30 9.55
N GLU A 222 -4.67 -22.22 10.34
CA GLU A 222 -4.17 -22.31 11.71
C GLU A 222 -5.10 -23.12 12.61
N THR A 223 -6.40 -22.91 12.49
CA THR A 223 -7.42 -23.66 13.22
C THR A 223 -7.37 -25.13 12.86
N ALA A 224 -7.35 -25.46 11.55
CA ALA A 224 -7.23 -26.85 11.08
C ALA A 224 -5.91 -27.51 11.56
N ASN A 225 -4.81 -26.78 11.56
CA ASN A 225 -3.52 -27.28 12.05
C ASN A 225 -3.53 -27.50 13.57
N LYS A 226 -4.16 -26.62 14.37
CA LYS A 226 -4.32 -26.84 15.81
C LYS A 226 -5.07 -28.13 16.10
N PHE A 227 -6.17 -28.40 15.39
CA PHE A 227 -6.91 -29.66 15.53
C PHE A 227 -6.11 -30.90 15.11
N GLN A 228 -5.17 -30.78 14.14
CA GLN A 228 -4.27 -31.88 13.75
C GLN A 228 -3.13 -32.08 14.76
N TYR A 229 -2.61 -30.99 15.37
CA TYR A 229 -1.54 -31.08 16.39
C TYR A 229 -2.03 -31.63 17.73
N GLU A 230 -3.26 -31.38 18.12
CA GLU A 230 -3.86 -31.98 19.32
C GLU A 230 -4.04 -33.51 19.21
N LYS A 231 -4.06 -34.06 17.98
CA LYS A 231 -4.14 -35.51 17.70
C LYS A 231 -2.79 -36.19 17.54
N LYS A 232 -1.65 -35.49 17.58
CA LYS A 232 -0.30 -36.08 17.46
C LYS A 232 0.39 -36.16 18.81
N PRO A 233 1.02 -37.32 19.16
CA PRO A 233 1.77 -37.46 20.40
C PRO A 233 2.98 -36.52 20.45
N LYS A 234 3.25 -35.94 21.64
CA LYS A 234 4.33 -35.00 21.89
C LYS A 234 5.68 -35.50 21.38
N VAL A 235 6.20 -34.96 20.30
CA VAL A 235 7.56 -35.22 19.81
C VAL A 235 8.55 -34.51 20.75
N LYS A 236 9.58 -35.25 21.22
CA LYS A 236 10.62 -34.74 22.13
C LYS A 236 11.26 -33.47 21.62
N LYS A 237 11.29 -32.41 22.45
CA LYS A 237 11.95 -31.14 22.14
C LYS A 237 13.43 -31.37 21.80
N LEU A 238 13.88 -30.83 20.66
CA LEU A 238 15.29 -30.79 20.29
C LEU A 238 16.09 -29.97 21.34
N PRO A 239 17.31 -30.41 21.71
CA PRO A 239 18.14 -29.72 22.69
C PRO A 239 18.46 -28.28 22.23
N ALA A 240 18.44 -27.31 23.15
CA ALA A 240 18.63 -25.89 22.90
C ALA A 240 19.96 -25.56 22.14
N SER A 241 20.98 -26.42 22.20
CA SER A 241 22.23 -26.31 21.46
C SER A 241 22.08 -26.46 19.95
N LYS A 242 21.10 -27.28 19.48
CA LYS A 242 20.82 -27.48 18.06
C LYS A 242 20.06 -26.29 17.47
N PHE A 243 19.18 -25.66 18.27
CA PHE A 243 18.42 -24.47 17.89
C PHE A 243 19.35 -23.24 17.72
N ARG A 244 20.33 -23.05 18.62
CA ARG A 244 21.33 -21.97 18.52
C ARG A 244 22.20 -22.09 17.26
N ARG A 245 22.57 -23.30 16.82
CA ARG A 245 23.34 -23.52 15.58
C ARG A 245 22.56 -23.14 14.33
N LEU A 246 21.29 -23.49 14.25
CA LEU A 246 20.42 -23.17 13.10
C LEU A 246 20.12 -21.67 13.01
N TYR A 247 19.93 -21.02 14.15
CA TYR A 247 19.67 -19.57 14.22
C TYR A 247 20.92 -18.76 13.84
N LYS A 248 22.11 -19.20 14.28
CA LYS A 248 23.38 -18.58 13.89
C LYS A 248 23.64 -18.72 12.40
N ALA A 249 23.43 -19.90 11.81
CA ALA A 249 23.62 -20.16 10.39
C ALA A 249 22.64 -19.36 9.49
N ARG A 250 21.41 -19.06 9.97
CA ARG A 250 20.41 -18.24 9.27
C ARG A 250 20.78 -16.76 9.32
N ARG A 251 21.26 -16.27 10.47
CA ARG A 251 21.75 -14.91 10.65
C ARG A 251 22.99 -14.62 9.80
N ASP A 252 23.95 -15.56 9.77
CA ASP A 252 25.19 -15.41 9.01
C ASP A 252 24.97 -15.43 7.48
N ARG A 253 23.90 -16.08 6.99
CA ARG A 253 23.47 -15.98 5.58
C ARG A 253 22.81 -14.64 5.23
N GLN A 254 22.04 -14.05 6.15
CA GLN A 254 21.42 -12.74 5.96
C GLN A 254 22.44 -11.61 5.89
N PHE A 255 23.52 -11.71 6.70
CA PHE A 255 24.61 -10.71 6.70
C PHE A 255 25.57 -10.86 5.51
N LYS A 256 25.78 -12.06 4.94
CA LYS A 256 26.59 -12.25 3.73
C LYS A 256 25.93 -11.71 2.46
N GLY A 257 24.62 -11.58 2.43
CA GLY A 257 23.88 -10.97 1.32
C GLY A 257 23.96 -9.45 1.26
N GLN A 258 24.36 -8.77 2.35
CA GLN A 258 24.44 -7.30 2.40
C GLN A 258 25.85 -6.75 2.10
N SER A 259 26.89 -7.61 2.03
CA SER A 259 28.26 -7.19 1.76
C SER A 259 28.63 -7.09 0.27
N SER A 260 27.74 -7.44 -0.65
CA SER A 260 28.02 -7.38 -2.10
C SER A 260 27.69 -6.03 -2.77
N TRP A 261 27.26 -5.01 -2.00
CA TRP A 261 26.93 -3.67 -2.52
C TRP A 261 28.00 -2.60 -2.32
N LYS A 262 29.24 -3.01 -1.94
CA LYS A 262 30.39 -2.09 -1.79
C LYS A 262 31.57 -2.48 -2.67
N SER A 263 31.38 -2.53 -3.99
CA SER A 263 32.52 -2.49 -4.92
C SER A 263 32.09 -2.26 -6.37
N ILE A 264 31.50 -1.11 -6.66
CA ILE A 264 31.52 -0.54 -8.02
C ILE A 264 31.83 0.95 -7.86
N ASP A 265 33.06 1.25 -7.52
CA ASP A 265 33.68 2.55 -7.73
C ASP A 265 35.22 2.34 -7.70
N LYS A 266 35.76 1.98 -8.85
CA LYS A 266 37.15 2.21 -9.25
C LYS A 266 37.27 1.92 -10.75
N HIS A 267 37.02 2.92 -11.57
CA HIS A 267 37.72 3.03 -12.84
C HIS A 267 38.76 4.13 -12.75
N PRO A 268 40.02 3.84 -13.13
CA PRO A 268 41.08 4.80 -13.14
C PRO A 268 41.16 5.54 -14.48
N GLY A 269 41.45 6.83 -14.44
CA GLY A 269 42.14 7.51 -15.52
C GLY A 269 41.24 8.40 -16.41
N MET A 270 41.15 9.67 -16.02
CA MET A 270 41.19 10.77 -16.99
C MET A 270 41.80 12.00 -16.33
N GLU A 271 43.06 12.27 -16.71
CA GLU A 271 43.81 13.48 -16.36
C GLU A 271 43.07 14.73 -16.86
N LEU A 272 42.77 15.63 -15.97
CA LEU A 272 42.40 17.00 -16.29
C LEU A 272 43.68 17.85 -16.23
N ARG A 273 44.20 18.21 -17.41
CA ARG A 273 45.20 19.29 -17.55
C ARG A 273 44.52 20.64 -17.35
N GLY A 274 45.20 21.45 -16.59
CA GLY A 274 44.81 22.72 -16.08
C GLY A 274 44.64 23.86 -17.09
N GLY A 275 44.10 24.95 -16.59
CA GLY A 275 43.96 26.21 -17.27
C GLY A 275 43.32 27.26 -16.38
N PHE A 276 44.09 27.82 -15.44
CA PHE A 276 43.76 29.08 -14.78
C PHE A 276 43.68 30.21 -15.78
N ARG A 277 42.62 31.03 -15.75
CA ARG A 277 42.70 32.49 -15.97
C ARG A 277 41.60 33.20 -15.18
N GLN A 278 42.09 34.05 -14.26
CA GLN A 278 41.36 35.18 -13.69
C GLN A 278 41.31 36.33 -14.68
N ALA A 279 40.23 37.13 -14.62
CA ALA A 279 40.10 38.57 -14.84
C ALA A 279 38.63 38.83 -14.97
N GLY A 280 37.94 39.74 -14.31
CA GLY A 280 38.27 41.04 -13.81
C GLY A 280 37.02 41.87 -14.01
N GLN A 281 36.52 42.42 -12.92
CA GLN A 281 35.77 43.68 -12.72
C GLN A 281 35.02 44.37 -13.88
N ASP A 282 33.75 44.69 -13.62
CA ASP A 282 33.24 46.03 -13.38
C ASP A 282 32.18 46.53 -14.32
N HIS A 283 31.30 47.31 -13.76
CA HIS A 283 30.33 48.33 -14.20
C HIS A 283 28.85 47.95 -14.30
N GLY A 284 28.15 48.37 -13.39
CA GLY A 284 27.17 49.29 -12.98
C GLY A 284 26.02 49.65 -13.95
N PRO A 285 24.96 50.25 -13.46
CA PRO A 285 23.58 50.10 -13.97
C PRO A 285 23.18 51.10 -15.02
N ARG A 286 22.15 50.76 -15.80
CA ARG A 286 21.35 51.78 -16.52
C ARG A 286 19.87 51.51 -16.42
N GLU A 287 19.24 52.51 -15.93
CA GLU A 287 17.80 52.79 -15.87
C GLU A 287 17.18 52.96 -17.25
N ASP A 288 15.91 52.64 -17.27
CA ASP A 288 14.78 53.41 -17.77
C ASP A 288 14.32 53.36 -19.23
N LYS A 289 12.99 53.28 -19.31
CA LYS A 289 11.99 53.86 -20.21
C LYS A 289 11.28 52.93 -21.18
N SER A 290 10.09 52.56 -20.78
CA SER A 290 8.74 53.03 -21.22
C SER A 290 8.33 52.78 -22.68
N SER A 291 7.08 52.37 -22.77
CA SER A 291 6.05 52.59 -23.81
C SER A 291 6.01 51.63 -25.01
N ASN A 292 5.07 50.80 -25.06
CA ASN A 292 3.73 50.78 -25.67
C ASN A 292 3.07 49.42 -25.48
#